data_a746195a8d1b8f6f21a7f740e4224a50
#
_entry.id   a746195a8d1b8f6f21a7f740e4224a50
#
_cell.length_a   1.000
_cell.length_b   1.000
_cell.length_c   1.000
_cell.angle_alpha   90.00
_cell.angle_beta   90.00
_cell.angle_gamma   90.00
#
_symmetry.space_group_name_H-M   'P 1'
#
loop_
_entity.id
_entity.type
_entity.pdbx_description
1 polymer ?
#
loop_
_entity_poly.entity_id
_entity_poly.type
_entity_poly.pdbx_seq_one_letter_code
_entity_poly.pdbx_strand_id
1 'polypeptide(L)'
;QAQPENRILRQLAKCSLEYGCFTAQNIFYRRWEGGVPASPACNAACLACLSEQQQGGADSPQQRIDFCPQCREIVEIAVPHLQHAEDAMISFGQGCEGEPTLAAELICEALTAIRRETSRGLLNINTNAGRSAAVRELIAHGIDSLRVSMFSAVEADYQAYHQPKDYAFRDVCDSLAAAAAAGVPVAINLLAYPGFSDDETQLQALIELARRYDVRQIQLRNLNCDPALMAPFCRQRQPLGMRRLLQELQRQLPQTSI
;
A
#
# COMPACT_ATOMS: atom_id res chain seq x y z
N GLN A 1 -24.32 29.82 -3.40
CA GLN A 1 -24.50 28.36 -3.34
C GLN A 1 -23.43 27.82 -2.41
N ALA A 2 -23.84 27.12 -1.34
CA ALA A 2 -22.88 26.45 -0.46
C ALA A 2 -22.08 25.44 -1.31
N GLN A 3 -20.75 25.46 -1.22
CA GLN A 3 -19.92 24.44 -1.86
C GLN A 3 -20.32 23.08 -1.27
N PRO A 4 -20.51 22.05 -2.10
CA PRO A 4 -20.81 20.73 -1.59
C PRO A 4 -19.66 20.27 -0.68
N GLU A 5 -20.02 19.72 0.47
CA GLU A 5 -19.05 19.26 1.48
C GLU A 5 -18.16 18.16 0.91
N ASN A 6 -16.84 18.24 1.14
CA ASN A 6 -15.88 17.22 0.73
C ASN A 6 -15.93 16.02 1.71
N ARG A 7 -16.42 14.87 1.24
CA ARG A 7 -16.61 13.66 2.06
C ARG A 7 -15.27 13.04 2.48
N ILE A 8 -14.24 13.15 1.62
CA ILE A 8 -12.88 12.67 1.97
C ILE A 8 -12.34 13.48 3.15
N LEU A 9 -12.52 14.81 3.14
CA LEU A 9 -12.04 15.65 4.24
C LEU A 9 -12.69 15.27 5.58
N ARG A 10 -13.98 14.92 5.57
CA ARG A 10 -14.68 14.41 6.76
C ARG A 10 -14.10 13.06 7.21
N GLN A 11 -13.83 12.14 6.28
CA GLN A 11 -13.20 10.87 6.60
C GLN A 11 -11.78 11.07 7.17
N LEU A 12 -11.00 11.97 6.60
CA LEU A 12 -9.65 12.27 7.10
C LEU A 12 -9.69 12.90 8.50
N ALA A 13 -10.69 13.75 8.79
CA ALA A 13 -10.89 14.28 10.14
C ALA A 13 -11.18 13.14 11.14
N LYS A 14 -12.08 12.21 10.80
CA LYS A 14 -12.34 11.00 11.60
C LYS A 14 -11.06 10.17 11.80
N CYS A 15 -10.34 9.86 10.72
CA CYS A 15 -9.08 9.09 10.80
C CYS A 15 -8.04 9.79 11.68
N SER A 16 -7.95 11.11 11.60
CA SER A 16 -7.01 11.92 12.38
C SER A 16 -7.35 11.92 13.87
N LEU A 17 -8.61 12.11 14.22
CA LEU A 17 -9.08 12.35 15.60
C LEU A 17 -9.39 11.05 16.35
N GLU A 18 -10.00 10.05 15.67
CA GLU A 18 -10.43 8.81 16.31
C GLU A 18 -9.38 7.70 16.21
N TYR A 19 -8.72 7.57 15.05
CA TYR A 19 -7.74 6.49 14.82
C TYR A 19 -6.28 6.93 15.00
N GLY A 20 -6.02 8.23 15.23
CA GLY A 20 -4.66 8.74 15.34
C GLY A 20 -3.81 8.55 14.07
N CYS A 21 -4.45 8.47 12.90
CA CYS A 21 -3.79 8.19 11.64
C CYS A 21 -2.86 9.33 11.20
N PHE A 22 -1.56 9.07 11.15
CA PHE A 22 -0.55 10.09 10.81
C PHE A 22 -0.72 10.63 9.38
N THR A 23 -1.03 9.79 8.39
CA THR A 23 -1.21 10.26 7.02
C THR A 23 -2.45 11.15 6.86
N ALA A 24 -3.49 10.93 7.67
CA ALA A 24 -4.63 11.83 7.75
C ALA A 24 -4.27 13.16 8.46
N GLN A 25 -3.54 13.09 9.58
CA GLN A 25 -3.05 14.28 10.28
C GLN A 25 -2.14 15.13 9.41
N ASN A 26 -1.30 14.52 8.60
CA ASN A 26 -0.37 15.20 7.71
C ASN A 26 -1.08 16.10 6.67
N ILE A 27 -2.28 15.76 6.23
CA ILE A 27 -3.10 16.64 5.37
C ILE A 27 -3.40 17.96 6.10
N PHE A 28 -3.84 17.89 7.36
CA PHE A 28 -4.20 19.08 8.14
C PHE A 28 -2.97 19.91 8.57
N TYR A 29 -1.87 19.24 8.90
CA TYR A 29 -0.62 19.88 9.32
C TYR A 29 0.32 20.21 8.16
N ARG A 30 -0.01 19.87 6.93
CA ARG A 30 0.81 20.05 5.72
C ARG A 30 2.21 19.48 5.90
N ARG A 31 2.26 18.21 6.26
CA ARG A 31 3.50 17.44 6.42
C ARG A 31 3.62 16.42 5.28
N TRP A 32 4.81 16.10 4.88
CA TRP A 32 5.23 15.17 3.82
C TRP A 32 4.10 14.30 3.21
N GLU A 33 3.82 13.10 3.72
CA GLU A 33 2.88 12.16 3.13
C GLU A 33 1.45 12.33 3.68
N GLY A 34 0.56 12.81 2.83
CA GLY A 34 -0.88 12.85 3.08
C GLY A 34 -1.62 11.69 2.42
N GLY A 35 -2.54 11.05 3.14
CA GLY A 35 -3.36 9.96 2.61
C GLY A 35 -4.68 10.46 2.04
N VAL A 36 -5.06 9.95 0.86
CA VAL A 36 -6.36 10.25 0.21
C VAL A 36 -7.02 8.95 -0.22
N PRO A 37 -8.12 8.52 0.43
CA PRO A 37 -8.81 7.29 0.07
C PRO A 37 -9.58 7.44 -1.25
N ALA A 38 -9.58 6.38 -2.07
CA ALA A 38 -10.23 6.34 -3.37
C ALA A 38 -11.25 5.21 -3.55
N SER A 39 -11.11 4.07 -2.85
CA SER A 39 -11.92 2.89 -3.08
C SER A 39 -12.54 2.30 -1.81
N PRO A 40 -13.88 2.13 -1.75
CA PRO A 40 -14.53 1.38 -0.67
C PRO A 40 -14.39 -0.14 -0.83
N ALA A 41 -14.09 -0.64 -2.03
CA ALA A 41 -14.05 -2.06 -2.35
C ALA A 41 -12.64 -2.64 -2.30
N CYS A 42 -12.52 -3.96 -2.05
CA CYS A 42 -11.26 -4.69 -2.13
C CYS A 42 -11.46 -6.06 -2.78
N ASN A 43 -10.49 -6.46 -3.60
CA ASN A 43 -10.45 -7.75 -4.27
C ASN A 43 -9.57 -8.79 -3.57
N ALA A 44 -9.28 -8.57 -2.29
CA ALA A 44 -8.60 -9.52 -1.42
C ALA A 44 -9.30 -9.61 -0.06
N ALA A 45 -9.02 -10.67 0.70
CA ALA A 45 -9.55 -10.91 2.04
C ALA A 45 -8.40 -11.23 3.01
N CYS A 46 -7.40 -10.32 3.06
CA CYS A 46 -6.19 -10.51 3.84
C CYS A 46 -6.46 -10.77 5.31
N LEU A 47 -5.78 -11.73 5.92
CA LEU A 47 -5.97 -12.14 7.31
C LEU A 47 -5.77 -11.00 8.32
N ALA A 48 -4.78 -10.13 8.08
CA ALA A 48 -4.49 -8.96 8.93
C ALA A 48 -4.88 -7.64 8.24
N CYS A 49 -6.08 -7.58 7.67
CA CYS A 49 -6.57 -6.36 7.01
C CYS A 49 -6.80 -5.24 8.03
N LEU A 50 -6.30 -4.02 7.75
CA LEU A 50 -6.48 -2.86 8.61
C LEU A 50 -7.93 -2.35 8.64
N SER A 51 -8.66 -2.50 7.54
CA SER A 51 -10.00 -1.91 7.36
C SER A 51 -11.14 -2.92 7.38
N GLU A 52 -10.86 -4.22 7.33
CA GLU A 52 -11.87 -5.27 7.29
C GLU A 52 -11.30 -6.60 7.75
N GLN A 53 -11.19 -6.80 9.06
CA GLN A 53 -10.80 -8.11 9.62
C GLN A 53 -12.01 -9.04 9.60
N GLN A 54 -11.91 -10.10 8.82
CA GLN A 54 -12.99 -11.09 8.67
C GLN A 54 -12.89 -12.25 9.67
N GLN A 55 -11.76 -12.39 10.36
CA GLN A 55 -11.46 -13.49 11.27
C GLN A 55 -10.89 -12.95 12.60
N GLY A 56 -11.13 -13.68 13.69
CA GLY A 56 -10.46 -13.42 14.97
C GLY A 56 -11.25 -12.61 16.01
N GLY A 57 -12.47 -12.17 15.73
CA GLY A 57 -13.37 -11.54 16.72
C GLY A 57 -12.92 -10.17 17.24
N ALA A 58 -11.84 -9.60 16.73
CA ALA A 58 -11.42 -8.24 17.03
C ALA A 58 -11.94 -7.28 15.96
N ASP A 59 -12.31 -6.08 16.38
CA ASP A 59 -12.70 -5.01 15.45
C ASP A 59 -11.50 -4.58 14.62
N SER A 60 -11.76 -4.21 13.36
CA SER A 60 -10.72 -3.65 12.48
C SER A 60 -10.18 -2.34 13.08
N PRO A 61 -8.86 -2.12 13.07
CA PRO A 61 -8.25 -0.89 13.58
C PRO A 61 -8.79 0.39 12.96
N GLN A 62 -9.25 0.32 11.71
CA GLN A 62 -9.87 1.43 10.98
C GLN A 62 -11.09 0.93 10.22
N GLN A 63 -12.09 1.79 10.07
CA GLN A 63 -13.24 1.51 9.21
C GLN A 63 -12.96 1.99 7.79
N ARG A 64 -13.37 1.17 6.82
CA ARG A 64 -13.30 1.51 5.41
C ARG A 64 -14.33 2.59 5.08
N ILE A 65 -14.00 3.48 4.12
CA ILE A 65 -14.99 4.41 3.55
C ILE A 65 -16.16 3.62 2.96
N ASP A 66 -17.36 4.18 3.05
CA ASP A 66 -18.62 3.61 2.56
C ASP A 66 -19.15 4.33 1.30
N PHE A 67 -18.34 5.19 0.69
CA PHE A 67 -18.68 5.97 -0.49
C PHE A 67 -17.59 5.91 -1.56
N CYS A 68 -17.98 6.08 -2.82
CA CYS A 68 -17.04 6.32 -3.92
C CYS A 68 -16.75 7.82 -4.02
N PRO A 69 -15.50 8.25 -3.85
CA PRO A 69 -15.12 9.65 -4.02
C PRO A 69 -15.35 10.16 -5.45
N GLN A 70 -15.39 11.48 -5.59
CA GLN A 70 -15.34 12.17 -6.88
C GLN A 70 -13.94 12.76 -7.11
N CYS A 71 -13.53 12.88 -8.38
CA CYS A 71 -12.23 13.46 -8.75
C CYS A 71 -12.01 14.83 -8.08
N ARG A 72 -13.03 15.69 -8.07
CA ARG A 72 -12.98 16.99 -7.40
C ARG A 72 -12.62 16.90 -5.92
N GLU A 73 -13.19 15.93 -5.18
CA GLU A 73 -12.91 15.76 -3.75
C GLU A 73 -11.44 15.39 -3.48
N ILE A 74 -10.83 14.61 -4.39
CA ILE A 74 -9.41 14.25 -4.34
C ILE A 74 -8.54 15.48 -4.63
N VAL A 75 -8.83 16.21 -5.72
CA VAL A 75 -8.05 17.38 -6.17
C VAL A 75 -8.05 18.50 -5.13
N GLU A 76 -9.20 18.79 -4.51
CA GLU A 76 -9.35 19.80 -3.46
C GLU A 76 -8.44 19.57 -2.24
N ILE A 77 -8.07 18.33 -1.99
CA ILE A 77 -7.17 17.95 -0.88
C ILE A 77 -5.73 17.84 -1.37
N ALA A 78 -5.52 17.16 -2.48
CA ALA A 78 -4.19 16.81 -2.97
C ALA A 78 -3.40 18.05 -3.41
N VAL A 79 -4.01 18.97 -4.16
CA VAL A 79 -3.32 20.14 -4.71
C VAL A 79 -2.78 21.06 -3.60
N PRO A 80 -3.58 21.51 -2.62
CA PRO A 80 -3.04 22.34 -1.55
C PRO A 80 -1.97 21.64 -0.70
N HIS A 81 -2.08 20.32 -0.50
CA HIS A 81 -1.06 19.57 0.22
C HIS A 81 0.25 19.54 -0.56
N LEU A 82 0.22 19.17 -1.84
CA LEU A 82 1.41 19.13 -2.70
C LEU A 82 2.08 20.50 -2.87
N GLN A 83 1.30 21.58 -2.88
CA GLN A 83 1.83 22.94 -3.02
C GLN A 83 2.52 23.46 -1.76
N HIS A 84 2.08 23.04 -0.56
CA HIS A 84 2.48 23.70 0.68
C HIS A 84 3.24 22.80 1.66
N ALA A 85 3.12 21.47 1.57
CA ALA A 85 3.86 20.58 2.43
C ALA A 85 5.33 20.49 2.00
N GLU A 86 6.23 20.33 2.97
CA GLU A 86 7.63 20.00 2.74
C GLU A 86 7.73 18.52 2.33
N ASP A 87 8.59 18.20 1.35
CA ASP A 87 8.74 16.84 0.80
C ASP A 87 7.39 16.16 0.50
N ALA A 88 6.48 16.93 -0.09
CA ALA A 88 5.08 16.58 -0.24
C ALA A 88 4.86 15.28 -1.01
N MET A 89 4.00 14.42 -0.48
CA MET A 89 3.51 13.22 -1.15
C MET A 89 2.01 13.06 -0.90
N ILE A 90 1.26 12.70 -1.93
CA ILE A 90 -0.11 12.19 -1.80
C ILE A 90 -0.08 10.69 -2.06
N SER A 91 -0.69 9.92 -1.16
CA SER A 91 -0.77 8.47 -1.24
C SER A 91 -2.20 7.97 -1.24
N PHE A 92 -2.57 7.22 -2.27
CA PHE A 92 -3.76 6.37 -2.31
C PHE A 92 -3.47 5.02 -1.63
N GLY A 93 -4.50 4.25 -1.29
CA GLY A 93 -4.33 2.93 -0.67
C GLY A 93 -4.04 3.01 0.83
N GLN A 94 -4.86 3.77 1.55
CA GLN A 94 -4.71 3.97 2.99
C GLN A 94 -5.48 2.91 3.80
N GLY A 95 -5.23 2.84 5.11
CA GLY A 95 -5.89 1.88 6.00
C GLY A 95 -7.41 2.07 6.11
N CYS A 96 -7.95 3.22 5.71
CA CYS A 96 -9.39 3.51 5.72
C CYS A 96 -10.07 3.25 4.36
N GLU A 97 -9.45 2.54 3.46
CA GLU A 97 -10.02 2.18 2.16
C GLU A 97 -9.75 0.72 1.79
N GLY A 98 -10.30 0.29 0.66
CA GLY A 98 -10.04 -1.01 0.07
C GLY A 98 -8.81 -1.02 -0.84
N GLU A 99 -8.94 -1.66 -2.00
CA GLU A 99 -7.90 -1.71 -3.02
C GLU A 99 -8.06 -0.55 -4.01
N PRO A 100 -7.12 0.42 -4.06
CA PRO A 100 -7.26 1.62 -4.89
C PRO A 100 -7.26 1.34 -6.39
N THR A 101 -6.62 0.25 -6.87
CA THR A 101 -6.65 -0.11 -8.29
C THR A 101 -8.04 -0.49 -8.80
N LEU A 102 -9.01 -0.75 -7.91
CA LEU A 102 -10.42 -0.90 -8.28
C LEU A 102 -11.07 0.44 -8.68
N ALA A 103 -10.47 1.56 -8.29
CA ALA A 103 -10.87 2.91 -8.67
C ALA A 103 -9.85 3.57 -9.62
N ALA A 104 -9.15 2.78 -10.45
CA ALA A 104 -8.06 3.26 -11.29
C ALA A 104 -8.48 4.40 -12.24
N GLU A 105 -9.66 4.32 -12.84
CA GLU A 105 -10.18 5.39 -13.72
C GLU A 105 -10.30 6.73 -12.98
N LEU A 106 -10.88 6.72 -11.79
CA LEU A 106 -10.99 7.90 -10.93
C LEU A 106 -9.61 8.45 -10.56
N ILE A 107 -8.67 7.55 -10.19
CA ILE A 107 -7.32 7.97 -9.81
C ILE A 107 -6.60 8.56 -11.02
N CYS A 108 -6.68 7.96 -12.21
CA CYS A 108 -6.09 8.50 -13.45
C CYS A 108 -6.63 9.89 -13.80
N GLU A 109 -7.94 10.08 -13.65
CA GLU A 109 -8.57 11.41 -13.81
C GLU A 109 -7.99 12.40 -12.79
N ALA A 110 -7.90 12.01 -11.52
CA ALA A 110 -7.36 12.84 -10.46
C ALA A 110 -5.87 13.15 -10.65
N LEU A 111 -5.02 12.18 -11.04
CA LEU A 111 -3.60 12.40 -11.37
C LEU A 111 -3.46 13.47 -12.44
N THR A 112 -4.24 13.35 -13.52
CA THR A 112 -4.24 14.31 -14.62
C THR A 112 -4.66 15.70 -14.15
N ALA A 113 -5.74 15.79 -13.35
CA ALA A 113 -6.23 17.07 -12.83
C ALA A 113 -5.25 17.72 -11.85
N ILE A 114 -4.66 16.94 -10.94
CA ILE A 114 -3.63 17.41 -9.99
C ILE A 114 -2.42 17.98 -10.75
N ARG A 115 -1.92 17.28 -11.77
CA ARG A 115 -0.72 17.68 -12.51
C ARG A 115 -0.94 18.91 -13.40
N ARG A 116 -2.20 19.27 -13.71
CA ARG A 116 -2.53 20.57 -14.34
C ARG A 116 -2.37 21.73 -13.37
N GLU A 117 -2.59 21.51 -12.07
CA GLU A 117 -2.53 22.55 -11.02
C GLU A 117 -1.14 22.66 -10.38
N THR A 118 -0.39 21.57 -10.30
CA THR A 118 0.94 21.55 -9.66
C THR A 118 1.83 20.41 -10.17
N SER A 119 3.09 20.72 -10.41
CA SER A 119 4.15 19.72 -10.66
C SER A 119 4.91 19.30 -9.39
N ARG A 120 4.57 19.91 -8.23
CA ARG A 120 5.28 19.64 -6.98
C ARG A 120 4.83 18.32 -6.35
N GLY A 121 5.73 17.75 -5.55
CA GLY A 121 5.51 16.57 -4.73
C GLY A 121 5.33 15.28 -5.53
N LEU A 122 5.16 14.19 -4.82
CA LEU A 122 5.01 12.84 -5.37
C LEU A 122 3.58 12.34 -5.26
N LEU A 123 3.17 11.54 -6.24
CA LEU A 123 1.90 10.81 -6.27
C LEU A 123 2.22 9.33 -6.13
N ASN A 124 1.77 8.71 -5.03
CA ASN A 124 2.06 7.34 -4.66
C ASN A 124 0.78 6.51 -4.53
N ILE A 125 0.88 5.22 -4.74
CA ILE A 125 -0.20 4.28 -4.48
C ILE A 125 0.30 3.09 -3.66
N ASN A 126 -0.42 2.77 -2.56
CA ASN A 126 -0.26 1.52 -1.83
C ASN A 126 -1.32 0.54 -2.36
N THR A 127 -0.91 -0.61 -2.82
CA THR A 127 -1.80 -1.54 -3.54
C THR A 127 -1.38 -2.98 -3.31
N ASN A 128 -2.31 -3.92 -3.48
CA ASN A 128 -1.97 -5.33 -3.60
C ASN A 128 -1.37 -5.67 -4.97
N ALA A 129 -1.40 -4.71 -5.90
CA ALA A 129 -0.89 -4.81 -7.28
C ALA A 129 -1.48 -5.97 -8.11
N GLY A 130 -2.62 -6.53 -7.69
CA GLY A 130 -3.25 -7.67 -8.37
C GLY A 130 -3.93 -7.33 -9.71
N ARG A 131 -4.11 -6.05 -10.02
CA ARG A 131 -4.71 -5.59 -11.28
C ARG A 131 -3.65 -4.96 -12.19
N SER A 132 -2.86 -5.79 -12.84
CA SER A 132 -1.71 -5.33 -13.63
C SER A 132 -2.07 -4.38 -14.78
N ALA A 133 -3.25 -4.50 -15.37
CA ALA A 133 -3.76 -3.54 -16.35
C ALA A 133 -3.98 -2.15 -15.72
N ALA A 134 -4.64 -2.09 -14.56
CA ALA A 134 -4.86 -0.84 -13.83
C ALA A 134 -3.53 -0.19 -13.39
N VAL A 135 -2.55 -0.99 -12.95
CA VAL A 135 -1.21 -0.48 -12.60
C VAL A 135 -0.53 0.15 -13.82
N ARG A 136 -0.63 -0.45 -15.01
CA ARG A 136 -0.10 0.14 -16.25
C ARG A 136 -0.77 1.46 -16.61
N GLU A 137 -2.09 1.56 -16.43
CA GLU A 137 -2.83 2.81 -16.65
C GLU A 137 -2.38 3.92 -15.69
N LEU A 138 -2.23 3.59 -14.39
CA LEU A 138 -1.72 4.54 -13.39
C LEU A 138 -0.31 5.04 -13.74
N ILE A 139 0.57 4.14 -14.18
CA ILE A 139 1.92 4.50 -14.66
C ILE A 139 1.83 5.44 -15.86
N ALA A 140 0.99 5.14 -16.83
CA ALA A 140 0.81 5.98 -18.02
C ALA A 140 0.25 7.39 -17.68
N HIS A 141 -0.51 7.51 -16.57
CA HIS A 141 -1.05 8.78 -16.08
C HIS A 141 -0.16 9.49 -15.05
N GLY A 142 1.07 9.02 -14.84
CA GLY A 142 2.08 9.74 -14.07
C GLY A 142 2.03 9.50 -12.56
N ILE A 143 1.70 8.29 -12.13
CA ILE A 143 2.00 7.87 -10.75
C ILE A 143 3.53 7.81 -10.57
N ASP A 144 4.04 8.40 -9.50
CA ASP A 144 5.49 8.54 -9.29
C ASP A 144 6.11 7.34 -8.54
N SER A 145 5.31 6.62 -7.75
CA SER A 145 5.79 5.46 -6.99
C SER A 145 4.69 4.47 -6.63
N LEU A 146 5.08 3.21 -6.47
CA LEU A 146 4.22 2.14 -5.99
C LEU A 146 4.74 1.57 -4.67
N ARG A 147 3.85 1.36 -3.70
CA ARG A 147 4.12 0.52 -2.52
C ARG A 147 3.23 -0.71 -2.59
N VAL A 148 3.85 -1.87 -2.79
CA VAL A 148 3.13 -3.13 -2.95
C VAL A 148 3.04 -3.85 -1.61
N SER A 149 1.83 -4.11 -1.15
CA SER A 149 1.57 -4.86 0.07
C SER A 149 1.93 -6.33 -0.12
N MET A 150 2.76 -6.87 0.76
CA MET A 150 3.23 -8.24 0.65
C MET A 150 3.43 -8.86 2.04
N PHE A 151 3.03 -10.12 2.17
CA PHE A 151 3.35 -10.96 3.33
C PHE A 151 4.45 -11.95 2.98
N SER A 152 4.41 -12.49 1.76
CA SER A 152 5.35 -13.49 1.26
C SER A 152 5.59 -13.31 -0.24
N ALA A 153 6.81 -13.58 -0.69
CA ALA A 153 7.16 -13.75 -2.11
C ALA A 153 7.04 -15.21 -2.58
N VAL A 154 6.67 -16.14 -1.68
CA VAL A 154 6.31 -17.52 -2.02
C VAL A 154 4.82 -17.56 -2.34
N GLU A 155 4.44 -17.95 -3.56
CA GLU A 155 3.07 -17.87 -4.06
C GLU A 155 2.04 -18.55 -3.15
N ALA A 156 2.32 -19.76 -2.64
CA ALA A 156 1.40 -20.48 -1.76
C ALA A 156 1.13 -19.72 -0.45
N ASP A 157 2.16 -19.15 0.18
CA ASP A 157 2.04 -18.36 1.40
C ASP A 157 1.39 -17.00 1.12
N TYR A 158 1.68 -16.38 -0.05
CA TYR A 158 1.01 -15.16 -0.51
C TYR A 158 -0.50 -15.38 -0.60
N GLN A 159 -0.92 -16.42 -1.32
CA GLN A 159 -2.34 -16.75 -1.52
C GLN A 159 -3.05 -17.08 -0.21
N ALA A 160 -2.40 -17.84 0.66
CA ALA A 160 -2.95 -18.21 1.96
C ALA A 160 -3.23 -17.00 2.85
N TYR A 161 -2.35 -15.97 2.79
CA TYR A 161 -2.49 -14.75 3.57
C TYR A 161 -3.42 -13.73 2.92
N HIS A 162 -3.18 -13.39 1.64
CA HIS A 162 -3.91 -12.32 0.94
C HIS A 162 -5.32 -12.73 0.49
N GLN A 163 -5.57 -14.03 0.30
CA GLN A 163 -6.84 -14.59 -0.15
C GLN A 163 -7.44 -13.80 -1.34
N PRO A 164 -6.72 -13.71 -2.49
CA PRO A 164 -7.16 -12.96 -3.64
C PRO A 164 -8.46 -13.53 -4.22
N LYS A 165 -9.38 -12.65 -4.67
CA LYS A 165 -10.70 -13.02 -5.18
C LYS A 165 -10.73 -13.13 -6.71
N ASP A 166 -10.00 -12.24 -7.40
CA ASP A 166 -10.06 -12.09 -8.87
C ASP A 166 -8.67 -11.89 -9.51
N TYR A 167 -7.59 -12.21 -8.81
CA TYR A 167 -6.23 -12.13 -9.31
C TYR A 167 -5.35 -13.24 -8.72
N ALA A 168 -4.18 -13.48 -9.31
CA ALA A 168 -3.17 -14.42 -8.83
C ALA A 168 -1.86 -13.70 -8.50
N PHE A 169 -0.93 -14.37 -7.81
CA PHE A 169 0.41 -13.83 -7.52
C PHE A 169 1.18 -13.42 -8.79
N ARG A 170 0.92 -14.12 -9.91
CA ARG A 170 1.48 -13.75 -11.21
C ARG A 170 1.08 -12.34 -11.64
N ASP A 171 -0.16 -11.90 -11.40
CA ASP A 171 -0.61 -10.56 -11.77
C ASP A 171 0.13 -9.47 -10.97
N VAL A 172 0.48 -9.78 -9.71
CA VAL A 172 1.34 -8.92 -8.90
C VAL A 172 2.74 -8.82 -9.52
N CYS A 173 3.32 -9.94 -9.93
CA CYS A 173 4.60 -9.98 -10.62
C CYS A 173 4.58 -9.20 -11.93
N ASP A 174 3.48 -9.28 -12.70
CA ASP A 174 3.29 -8.52 -13.94
C ASP A 174 3.18 -7.00 -13.68
N SER A 175 2.61 -6.60 -12.54
CA SER A 175 2.58 -5.21 -12.08
C SER A 175 3.98 -4.69 -11.70
N LEU A 176 4.74 -5.50 -10.96
CA LEU A 176 6.13 -5.17 -10.61
C LEU A 176 7.02 -5.04 -11.86
N ALA A 177 6.84 -5.95 -12.83
CA ALA A 177 7.54 -5.91 -14.12
C ALA A 177 7.21 -4.64 -14.92
N ALA A 178 5.92 -4.24 -14.93
CA ALA A 178 5.48 -3.02 -15.60
C ALA A 178 6.09 -1.76 -14.97
N ALA A 179 6.14 -1.69 -13.64
CA ALA A 179 6.76 -0.59 -12.92
C ALA A 179 8.27 -0.51 -13.19
N ALA A 180 8.98 -1.65 -13.11
CA ALA A 180 10.41 -1.73 -13.42
C ALA A 180 10.70 -1.30 -14.87
N ALA A 181 9.94 -1.76 -15.85
CA ALA A 181 10.09 -1.39 -17.26
C ALA A 181 9.85 0.11 -17.51
N ALA A 182 8.97 0.74 -16.74
CA ALA A 182 8.68 2.18 -16.82
C ALA A 182 9.61 3.04 -15.96
N GLY A 183 10.53 2.44 -15.18
CA GLY A 183 11.39 3.16 -14.25
C GLY A 183 10.68 3.77 -13.05
N VAL A 184 9.45 3.32 -12.75
CA VAL A 184 8.69 3.76 -11.58
C VAL A 184 9.19 2.99 -10.35
N PRO A 185 9.70 3.69 -9.32
CA PRO A 185 10.24 3.04 -8.13
C PRO A 185 9.16 2.26 -7.37
N VAL A 186 9.54 1.05 -6.96
CA VAL A 186 8.69 0.15 -6.16
C VAL A 186 9.25 0.00 -4.76
N ALA A 187 8.39 0.15 -3.76
CA ALA A 187 8.61 -0.29 -2.40
C ALA A 187 7.74 -1.52 -2.09
N ILE A 188 8.27 -2.47 -1.33
CA ILE A 188 7.49 -3.57 -0.75
C ILE A 188 7.12 -3.21 0.69
N ASN A 189 5.83 -3.13 0.98
CA ASN A 189 5.31 -3.10 2.35
C ASN A 189 5.23 -4.55 2.86
N LEU A 190 6.30 -5.01 3.49
CA LEU A 190 6.40 -6.37 4.02
C LEU A 190 5.80 -6.44 5.42
N LEU A 191 4.70 -7.18 5.58
CA LEU A 191 4.22 -7.52 6.92
C LEU A 191 5.22 -8.49 7.54
N ALA A 192 5.97 -8.02 8.54
CA ALA A 192 6.99 -8.81 9.20
C ALA A 192 6.38 -9.62 10.35
N TYR A 193 6.51 -10.93 10.28
CA TYR A 193 6.08 -11.84 11.33
C TYR A 193 7.26 -12.73 11.75
N PRO A 194 7.86 -12.50 12.95
CA PRO A 194 8.98 -13.31 13.44
C PRO A 194 8.61 -14.78 13.53
N GLY A 195 9.51 -15.65 13.07
CA GLY A 195 9.25 -17.08 12.94
C GLY A 195 8.71 -17.50 11.57
N PHE A 196 8.31 -16.53 10.74
CA PHE A 196 7.91 -16.74 9.35
C PHE A 196 8.76 -15.92 8.38
N SER A 197 8.77 -14.60 8.52
CA SER A 197 9.47 -13.72 7.57
C SER A 197 10.99 -13.93 7.58
N ASP A 198 11.53 -14.40 8.69
CA ASP A 198 12.95 -14.73 8.89
C ASP A 198 13.30 -16.21 8.64
N ASP A 199 12.42 -16.96 8.00
CA ASP A 199 12.72 -18.29 7.45
C ASP A 199 13.56 -18.17 6.18
N GLU A 200 14.50 -19.09 5.96
CA GLU A 200 15.43 -19.06 4.81
C GLU A 200 14.69 -19.02 3.46
N THR A 201 13.61 -19.79 3.31
CA THR A 201 12.84 -19.85 2.08
C THR A 201 12.17 -18.50 1.78
N GLN A 202 11.62 -17.85 2.81
CA GLN A 202 11.00 -16.53 2.69
C GLN A 202 12.03 -15.46 2.32
N LEU A 203 13.18 -15.49 2.98
CA LEU A 203 14.29 -14.57 2.71
C LEU A 203 14.79 -14.69 1.26
N GLN A 204 15.05 -15.89 0.77
CA GLN A 204 15.54 -16.11 -0.58
C GLN A 204 14.50 -15.69 -1.64
N ALA A 205 13.24 -16.06 -1.47
CA ALA A 205 12.17 -15.65 -2.38
C ALA A 205 12.01 -14.12 -2.44
N LEU A 206 12.11 -13.43 -1.29
CA LEU A 206 12.05 -11.96 -1.24
C LEU A 206 13.25 -11.31 -1.96
N ILE A 207 14.46 -11.84 -1.77
CA ILE A 207 15.67 -11.35 -2.42
C ILE A 207 15.58 -11.54 -3.94
N GLU A 208 15.14 -12.70 -4.40
CA GLU A 208 14.95 -12.99 -5.83
C GLU A 208 13.93 -12.06 -6.46
N LEU A 209 12.78 -11.85 -5.80
CA LEU A 209 11.75 -10.92 -6.25
C LEU A 209 12.30 -9.49 -6.32
N ALA A 210 12.98 -9.04 -5.27
CA ALA A 210 13.50 -7.69 -5.20
C ALA A 210 14.55 -7.40 -6.31
N ARG A 211 15.43 -8.35 -6.58
CA ARG A 211 16.42 -8.24 -7.68
C ARG A 211 15.75 -8.26 -9.05
N ARG A 212 14.79 -9.16 -9.24
CA ARG A 212 14.12 -9.35 -10.53
C ARG A 212 13.35 -8.12 -10.97
N TYR A 213 12.75 -7.39 -10.04
CA TYR A 213 11.87 -6.26 -10.32
C TYR A 213 12.43 -4.91 -9.85
N ASP A 214 13.74 -4.85 -9.57
CA ASP A 214 14.42 -3.62 -9.15
C ASP A 214 13.73 -2.88 -8.00
N VAL A 215 13.35 -3.63 -6.95
CA VAL A 215 12.69 -3.06 -5.77
C VAL A 215 13.64 -2.09 -5.06
N ARG A 216 13.20 -0.85 -4.87
CA ARG A 216 14.03 0.23 -4.29
C ARG A 216 13.95 0.30 -2.78
N GLN A 217 12.88 -0.22 -2.19
CA GLN A 217 12.70 -0.19 -0.74
C GLN A 217 11.93 -1.42 -0.25
N ILE A 218 12.29 -1.93 0.93
CA ILE A 218 11.51 -2.91 1.69
C ILE A 218 11.17 -2.28 3.02
N GLN A 219 9.91 -1.94 3.23
CA GLN A 219 9.41 -1.38 4.49
C GLN A 219 8.82 -2.49 5.35
N LEU A 220 9.40 -2.74 6.51
CA LEU A 220 8.86 -3.69 7.48
C LEU A 220 7.65 -3.09 8.20
N ARG A 221 6.54 -3.83 8.19
CA ARG A 221 5.30 -3.46 8.87
C ARG A 221 5.03 -4.41 10.02
N ASN A 222 4.60 -3.86 11.14
CA ASN A 222 4.23 -4.65 12.30
C ASN A 222 2.91 -5.40 12.07
N LEU A 223 2.76 -6.52 12.77
CA LEU A 223 1.50 -7.24 12.84
C LEU A 223 0.43 -6.38 13.54
N ASN A 224 -0.77 -6.39 12.99
CA ASN A 224 -1.92 -5.62 13.46
C ASN A 224 -3.20 -6.48 13.60
N CYS A 225 -3.03 -7.78 13.81
CA CYS A 225 -4.09 -8.72 14.12
C CYS A 225 -3.68 -9.64 15.28
N ASP A 226 -4.59 -10.50 15.71
CA ASP A 226 -4.29 -11.55 16.69
C ASP A 226 -3.17 -12.46 16.14
N PRO A 227 -2.02 -12.58 16.84
CA PRO A 227 -0.91 -13.47 16.42
C PRO A 227 -1.34 -14.93 16.26
N ALA A 228 -2.39 -15.38 16.95
CA ALA A 228 -2.91 -16.75 16.82
C ALA A 228 -3.39 -17.06 15.39
N LEU A 229 -3.92 -16.07 14.67
CA LEU A 229 -4.30 -16.21 13.25
C LEU A 229 -3.10 -16.49 12.35
N MET A 230 -1.92 -16.01 12.74
CA MET A 230 -0.69 -16.13 11.97
C MET A 230 0.14 -17.37 12.35
N ALA A 231 -0.15 -17.99 13.50
CA ALA A 231 0.60 -19.15 14.01
C ALA A 231 0.72 -20.32 13.01
N PRO A 232 -0.29 -20.63 12.16
CA PRO A 232 -0.15 -21.68 11.15
C PRO A 232 1.01 -21.47 10.16
N PHE A 233 1.39 -20.22 9.86
CA PHE A 233 2.49 -19.90 8.95
C PHE A 233 3.87 -20.24 9.53
N CYS A 234 4.02 -20.29 10.86
CA CYS A 234 5.29 -20.61 11.53
C CYS A 234 5.54 -22.12 11.71
N ARG A 235 4.55 -22.96 11.41
CA ARG A 235 4.70 -24.42 11.60
C ARG A 235 5.79 -24.97 10.68
N GLN A 236 6.68 -25.80 11.24
CA GLN A 236 7.77 -26.48 10.52
C GLN A 236 8.80 -25.52 9.88
N ARG A 237 8.89 -24.28 10.32
CA ARG A 237 9.87 -23.30 9.89
C ARG A 237 11.10 -23.29 10.82
N GLN A 238 12.24 -22.88 10.27
CA GLN A 238 13.49 -22.70 11.01
C GLN A 238 13.93 -21.25 10.93
N PRO A 239 13.48 -20.39 11.86
CA PRO A 239 13.74 -18.96 11.78
C PRO A 239 15.22 -18.65 12.02
N LEU A 240 15.78 -17.78 11.20
CA LEU A 240 17.15 -17.28 11.32
C LEU A 240 17.27 -16.17 12.39
N GLY A 241 16.15 -15.59 12.81
CA GLY A 241 16.05 -14.40 13.63
C GLY A 241 16.01 -13.11 12.81
N MET A 242 15.17 -12.17 13.24
CA MET A 242 14.94 -10.89 12.53
C MET A 242 16.21 -10.07 12.30
N ARG A 243 17.15 -10.12 13.25
CA ARG A 243 18.45 -9.43 13.08
C ARG A 243 19.22 -9.99 11.88
N ARG A 244 19.25 -11.31 11.70
CA ARG A 244 19.94 -11.95 10.59
C ARG A 244 19.21 -11.71 9.27
N LEU A 245 17.87 -11.71 9.27
CA LEU A 245 17.05 -11.30 8.13
C LEU A 245 17.50 -9.94 7.62
N LEU A 246 17.56 -8.91 8.49
CA LEU A 246 17.95 -7.56 8.10
C LEU A 246 19.38 -7.50 7.56
N GLN A 247 20.33 -8.19 8.22
CA GLN A 247 21.72 -8.24 7.76
C GLN A 247 21.85 -8.87 6.37
N GLU A 248 21.14 -9.97 6.12
CA GLU A 248 21.17 -10.64 4.82
C GLU A 248 20.49 -9.81 3.73
N LEU A 249 19.36 -9.16 4.01
CA LEU A 249 18.72 -8.23 3.07
C LEU A 249 19.67 -7.09 2.70
N GLN A 250 20.29 -6.42 3.67
CA GLN A 250 21.23 -5.33 3.43
C GLN A 250 22.45 -5.78 2.64
N ARG A 251 22.99 -6.97 2.96
CA ARG A 251 24.15 -7.56 2.28
C ARG A 251 23.85 -7.95 0.84
N GLN A 252 22.68 -8.54 0.60
CA GLN A 252 22.32 -9.10 -0.70
C GLN A 252 21.60 -8.11 -1.62
N LEU A 253 21.04 -7.04 -1.07
CA LEU A 253 20.32 -5.98 -1.80
C LEU A 253 20.93 -4.60 -1.50
N PRO A 254 22.19 -4.34 -1.86
CA PRO A 254 22.90 -3.11 -1.48
C PRO A 254 22.29 -1.84 -2.09
N GLN A 255 21.44 -1.97 -3.12
CA GLN A 255 20.75 -0.85 -3.77
C GLN A 255 19.31 -0.65 -3.26
N THR A 256 18.84 -1.52 -2.36
CA THR A 256 17.50 -1.47 -1.77
C THR A 256 17.58 -0.92 -0.36
N SER A 257 16.81 0.12 -0.05
CA SER A 257 16.64 0.61 1.33
C SER A 257 15.81 -0.39 2.14
N ILE A 258 16.27 -0.72 3.34
CA ILE A 258 15.55 -1.62 4.24
C ILE A 258 15.07 -0.83 5.45
#